data_4cb7189edc1d3f93da9b7749a36736d5
#
_entry.id   4cb7189edc1d3f93da9b7749a36736d5
#
_cell.length_a   1.000
_cell.length_b   1.000
_cell.length_c   1.000
_cell.angle_alpha   90.00
_cell.angle_beta   90.00
_cell.angle_gamma   90.00
#
_symmetry.space_group_name_H-M   'P 1'
#
loop_
_entity.id
_entity.type
_entity.pdbx_description
1 polymer ?
#
loop_
_entity_poly.entity_id
_entity_poly.type
_entity_poly.pdbx_seq_one_letter_code
_entity_poly.pdbx_strand_id
1 'polypeptide(L)'
;SRIQKDFGRVQYVNLEELQQVNADIIGWIRFDNLEQLSYPVLYSGDDEKYLRTDIYGNQTIAGCIFMEGMNTPDFQDYHTILYGHNMKNLSMFGSLKKYKTEDFYKDHQFFTIYASECAYRYQIFAYYDVPETDEVYTVGFAPDETFQKFIDKMKQKSYDDTGVNVTKDDHIMTLSTCSTTGKRFVVHAVRIGEHALEK
;
A
#
# COMPACT_ATOMS: atom_id res chain seq x y z
N SER A 1 -16.17 -11.69 -16.66
CA SER A 1 -15.98 -10.25 -16.69
C SER A 1 -14.49 -9.91 -16.66
N ARG A 2 -14.13 -8.73 -17.14
CA ARG A 2 -12.75 -8.25 -17.23
C ARG A 2 -12.06 -8.23 -15.86
N ILE A 3 -12.81 -7.92 -14.81
CA ILE A 3 -12.33 -7.83 -13.41
C ILE A 3 -11.86 -9.19 -12.89
N GLN A 4 -12.54 -10.28 -13.23
CA GLN A 4 -12.12 -11.63 -12.81
C GLN A 4 -10.79 -12.08 -13.46
N LYS A 5 -10.50 -11.60 -14.67
CA LYS A 5 -9.22 -11.90 -15.34
C LYS A 5 -8.04 -11.15 -14.71
N ASP A 6 -8.30 -9.97 -14.12
CA ASP A 6 -7.26 -9.09 -13.58
C ASP A 6 -6.84 -9.45 -12.15
N PHE A 7 -7.67 -10.14 -11.36
CA PHE A 7 -7.33 -10.56 -9.99
C PHE A 7 -6.46 -11.83 -9.92
N GLY A 8 -6.21 -12.51 -11.04
CA GLY A 8 -5.53 -13.80 -11.05
C GLY A 8 -6.32 -14.88 -10.30
N ARG A 9 -5.66 -15.93 -9.86
CA ARG A 9 -6.26 -16.85 -8.88
C ARG A 9 -6.37 -16.09 -7.56
N VAL A 10 -7.60 -15.72 -7.18
CA VAL A 10 -7.88 -15.16 -5.86
C VAL A 10 -7.46 -16.22 -4.84
N GLN A 11 -6.28 -16.03 -4.25
CA GLN A 11 -5.90 -16.85 -3.10
C GLN A 11 -6.78 -16.42 -1.93
N TYR A 12 -7.49 -17.36 -1.39
CA TYR A 12 -8.26 -17.13 -0.16
C TYR A 12 -7.28 -16.86 0.98
N VAL A 13 -7.37 -15.67 1.56
CA VAL A 13 -6.67 -15.31 2.78
C VAL A 13 -7.67 -15.42 3.92
N ASN A 14 -7.47 -16.35 4.84
CA ASN A 14 -8.33 -16.50 6.01
C ASN A 14 -7.94 -15.48 7.08
N LEU A 15 -8.53 -14.29 7.02
CA LEU A 15 -8.26 -13.23 7.99
C LEU A 15 -8.73 -13.60 9.40
N GLU A 16 -9.79 -14.39 9.56
CA GLU A 16 -10.28 -14.81 10.87
C GLU A 16 -9.22 -15.65 11.60
N GLU A 17 -8.57 -16.58 10.91
CA GLU A 17 -7.45 -17.35 11.47
C GLU A 17 -6.25 -16.47 11.80
N LEU A 18 -5.90 -15.55 10.92
CA LEU A 18 -4.81 -14.62 11.15
C LEU A 18 -5.08 -13.71 12.34
N GLN A 19 -6.31 -13.26 12.54
CA GLN A 19 -6.71 -12.43 13.68
C GLN A 19 -6.66 -13.18 15.02
N GLN A 20 -6.69 -14.49 15.01
CA GLN A 20 -6.41 -15.29 16.21
C GLN A 20 -4.95 -15.22 16.64
N VAL A 21 -4.03 -15.04 15.67
CA VAL A 21 -2.61 -14.79 15.94
C VAL A 21 -2.39 -13.36 16.43
N ASN A 22 -2.98 -12.39 15.75
CA ASN A 22 -2.93 -10.98 16.13
C ASN A 22 -4.19 -10.26 15.63
N ALA A 23 -5.01 -9.75 16.56
CA ALA A 23 -6.27 -9.06 16.26
C ALA A 23 -6.09 -7.76 15.46
N ASP A 24 -4.89 -7.20 15.43
CA ASP A 24 -4.57 -5.99 14.66
C ASP A 24 -4.40 -6.26 13.15
N ILE A 25 -4.41 -7.52 12.71
CA ILE A 25 -4.35 -7.86 11.28
C ILE A 25 -5.68 -7.48 10.63
N ILE A 26 -5.63 -6.53 9.69
CA ILE A 26 -6.81 -6.00 8.98
C ILE A 26 -6.88 -6.43 7.51
N GLY A 27 -5.81 -6.98 6.98
CA GLY A 27 -5.74 -7.36 5.58
C GLY A 27 -4.43 -8.01 5.20
N TRP A 28 -4.28 -8.21 3.91
CA TRP A 28 -3.08 -8.78 3.31
C TRP A 28 -2.77 -8.04 2.01
N ILE A 29 -1.51 -7.64 1.80
CA ILE A 29 -1.04 -7.05 0.54
C ILE A 29 -0.25 -8.10 -0.25
N ARG A 30 -0.53 -8.20 -1.56
CA ARG A 30 0.20 -9.07 -2.47
C ARG A 30 0.42 -8.38 -3.81
N PHE A 31 1.68 -8.30 -4.22
CA PHE A 31 2.05 -7.78 -5.54
C PHE A 31 1.99 -8.87 -6.60
N ASP A 32 1.56 -8.49 -7.81
CA ASP A 32 1.71 -9.33 -8.99
C ASP A 32 3.19 -9.38 -9.40
N ASN A 33 3.63 -10.55 -9.86
CA ASN A 33 4.99 -10.76 -10.40
C ASN A 33 6.14 -10.38 -9.44
N LEU A 34 5.84 -10.24 -8.15
CA LEU A 34 6.80 -9.93 -7.10
C LEU A 34 6.42 -10.73 -5.85
N GLU A 35 6.66 -12.05 -5.91
CA GLU A 35 6.18 -13.02 -4.91
C GLU A 35 6.64 -12.72 -3.49
N GLN A 36 7.85 -12.16 -3.32
CA GLN A 36 8.37 -11.81 -2.00
C GLN A 36 7.62 -10.63 -1.35
N LEU A 37 6.84 -9.83 -2.10
CA LEU A 37 6.02 -8.77 -1.54
C LEU A 37 4.59 -9.28 -1.33
N SER A 38 4.43 -10.06 -0.26
CA SER A 38 3.18 -10.66 0.19
C SER A 38 3.19 -10.73 1.72
N TYR A 39 2.43 -9.86 2.37
CA TYR A 39 2.48 -9.64 3.83
C TYR A 39 1.11 -9.33 4.42
N PRO A 40 0.89 -9.70 5.71
CA PRO A 40 -0.24 -9.17 6.45
C PRO A 40 -0.11 -7.65 6.62
N VAL A 41 -1.24 -6.98 6.68
CA VAL A 41 -1.35 -5.54 6.97
C VAL A 41 -1.98 -5.39 8.35
N LEU A 42 -1.32 -4.63 9.24
CA LEU A 42 -1.74 -4.42 10.61
C LEU A 42 -2.18 -2.98 10.84
N TYR A 43 -3.01 -2.80 11.88
CA TYR A 43 -3.45 -1.48 12.32
C TYR A 43 -3.54 -1.44 13.85
N SER A 44 -2.84 -0.49 14.46
CA SER A 44 -2.85 -0.30 15.91
C SER A 44 -3.42 1.05 16.35
N GLY A 45 -3.67 1.96 15.40
CA GLY A 45 -4.08 3.32 15.67
C GLY A 45 -2.93 4.27 15.99
N ASP A 46 -1.69 3.76 15.98
CA ASP A 46 -0.47 4.57 16.06
C ASP A 46 0.54 4.14 15.00
N ASP A 47 1.58 4.94 14.78
CA ASP A 47 2.58 4.71 13.73
C ASP A 47 3.91 4.18 14.29
N GLU A 48 3.96 3.73 15.54
CA GLU A 48 5.18 3.29 16.21
C GLU A 48 5.20 1.80 16.53
N LYS A 49 4.07 1.23 16.95
CA LYS A 49 3.98 -0.15 17.44
C LYS A 49 4.63 -1.17 16.50
N TYR A 50 4.30 -1.11 15.20
CA TYR A 50 4.75 -2.10 14.22
C TYR A 50 6.01 -1.70 13.45
N LEU A 51 6.64 -0.57 13.79
CA LEU A 51 7.96 -0.24 13.26
C LEU A 51 9.03 -1.26 13.64
N ARG A 52 8.92 -1.84 14.84
CA ARG A 52 9.95 -2.71 15.42
C ARG A 52 9.38 -3.97 16.09
N THR A 53 8.15 -4.32 15.78
CA THR A 53 7.46 -5.46 16.39
C THR A 53 6.88 -6.36 15.29
N ASP A 54 7.06 -7.67 15.41
CA ASP A 54 6.45 -8.65 14.52
C ASP A 54 5.00 -8.97 14.95
N ILE A 55 4.32 -9.82 14.19
CA ILE A 55 2.93 -10.21 14.46
C ILE A 55 2.76 -10.97 15.79
N TYR A 56 3.82 -11.51 16.35
CA TYR A 56 3.81 -12.25 17.63
C TYR A 56 4.19 -11.37 18.83
N GLY A 57 4.46 -10.08 18.61
CA GLY A 57 4.85 -9.15 19.66
C GLY A 57 6.35 -9.15 19.99
N ASN A 58 7.16 -9.84 19.21
CA ASN A 58 8.62 -9.83 19.38
C ASN A 58 9.25 -8.60 18.73
N GLN A 59 10.30 -8.08 19.36
CA GLN A 59 11.09 -7.03 18.74
C GLN A 59 11.85 -7.55 17.52
N THR A 60 11.79 -6.80 16.42
CA THR A 60 12.46 -7.13 15.16
C THR A 60 12.80 -5.85 14.38
N ILE A 61 13.89 -5.91 13.62
CA ILE A 61 14.28 -4.79 12.74
C ILE A 61 13.26 -4.62 11.60
N ALA A 62 12.70 -5.71 11.09
CA ALA A 62 11.79 -5.68 9.97
C ALA A 62 10.42 -5.07 10.30
N GLY A 63 9.93 -5.20 11.52
CA GLY A 63 8.58 -4.81 11.89
C GLY A 63 7.51 -5.51 11.06
N CYS A 64 6.40 -4.84 10.84
CA CYS A 64 5.31 -5.29 9.99
C CYS A 64 4.98 -4.23 8.93
N ILE A 65 4.19 -4.62 7.93
CA ILE A 65 3.47 -3.64 7.10
C ILE A 65 2.26 -3.16 7.91
N PHE A 66 2.09 -1.86 8.06
CA PHE A 66 1.00 -1.32 8.87
C PHE A 66 0.38 -0.07 8.26
N MET A 67 -0.89 0.15 8.57
CA MET A 67 -1.66 1.30 8.12
C MET A 67 -1.43 2.50 9.01
N GLU A 68 -1.39 3.69 8.42
CA GLU A 68 -1.34 5.00 9.08
C GLU A 68 -2.42 5.11 10.16
N GLY A 69 -2.02 5.54 11.37
CA GLY A 69 -2.91 5.58 12.53
C GLY A 69 -4.11 6.51 12.38
N MET A 70 -4.02 7.53 11.54
CA MET A 70 -5.11 8.47 11.23
C MET A 70 -6.09 7.92 10.19
N ASN A 71 -5.75 6.82 9.51
CA ASN A 71 -6.67 6.16 8.60
C ASN A 71 -7.73 5.35 9.35
N THR A 72 -8.84 5.08 8.67
CA THR A 72 -9.85 4.12 9.10
C THR A 72 -9.46 2.71 8.63
N PRO A 73 -9.46 1.68 9.49
CA PRO A 73 -8.91 0.37 9.15
C PRO A 73 -9.84 -0.51 8.28
N ASP A 74 -10.67 0.08 7.45
CA ASP A 74 -11.60 -0.57 6.52
C ASP A 74 -11.22 -0.38 5.04
N PHE A 75 -10.11 0.30 4.75
CA PHE A 75 -9.66 0.63 3.39
C PHE A 75 -10.63 1.52 2.59
N GLN A 76 -11.54 2.25 3.24
CA GLN A 76 -12.54 3.08 2.55
C GLN A 76 -12.19 4.57 2.49
N ASP A 77 -11.09 5.00 3.13
CA ASP A 77 -10.63 6.37 3.00
C ASP A 77 -10.23 6.68 1.54
N TYR A 78 -10.37 7.93 1.12
CA TYR A 78 -9.91 8.35 -0.21
C TYR A 78 -8.38 8.25 -0.34
N HIS A 79 -7.64 8.48 0.74
CA HIS A 79 -6.19 8.27 0.78
C HIS A 79 -5.80 7.41 1.98
N THR A 80 -5.30 6.22 1.70
CA THR A 80 -4.78 5.26 2.69
C THR A 80 -3.27 5.14 2.54
N ILE A 81 -2.55 5.14 3.66
CA ILE A 81 -1.10 5.00 3.68
C ILE A 81 -0.73 3.69 4.39
N LEU A 82 0.12 2.90 3.75
CA LEU A 82 0.78 1.75 4.36
C LEU A 82 2.28 2.01 4.48
N TYR A 83 2.84 1.65 5.63
CA TYR A 83 4.26 1.77 5.93
C TYR A 83 4.94 0.40 5.96
N GLY A 84 6.19 0.34 5.55
CA GLY A 84 7.03 -0.83 5.67
C GLY A 84 8.51 -0.49 5.60
N HIS A 85 9.35 -1.28 6.27
CA HIS A 85 10.79 -1.05 6.26
C HIS A 85 11.43 -1.26 4.88
N ASN A 86 12.45 -0.45 4.61
CA ASN A 86 13.33 -0.62 3.45
C ASN A 86 14.48 -1.57 3.84
N MET A 87 14.22 -2.86 3.80
CA MET A 87 15.22 -3.87 4.16
C MET A 87 16.23 -4.07 3.04
N LYS A 88 17.52 -4.21 3.41
CA LYS A 88 18.61 -4.46 2.45
C LYS A 88 18.46 -5.77 1.70
N ASN A 89 17.85 -6.78 2.32
CA ASN A 89 17.55 -8.07 1.71
C ASN A 89 16.30 -8.05 0.82
N LEU A 90 15.77 -6.87 0.54
CA LEU A 90 14.57 -6.63 -0.29
C LEU A 90 13.24 -7.12 0.31
N SER A 91 13.25 -7.62 1.55
CA SER A 91 12.01 -7.95 2.26
C SER A 91 11.24 -6.69 2.69
N MET A 92 10.04 -6.87 3.18
CA MET A 92 9.10 -5.82 3.53
C MET A 92 8.87 -4.88 2.32
N PHE A 93 9.07 -3.57 2.45
CA PHE A 93 9.02 -2.63 1.32
C PHE A 93 10.39 -2.36 0.67
N GLY A 94 11.40 -3.14 1.04
CA GLY A 94 12.75 -3.00 0.46
C GLY A 94 12.81 -3.17 -1.06
N SER A 95 11.94 -4.00 -1.63
CA SER A 95 11.86 -4.21 -3.08
C SER A 95 11.21 -3.05 -3.85
N LEU A 96 10.50 -2.12 -3.19
CA LEU A 96 9.87 -0.97 -3.86
C LEU A 96 10.89 -0.06 -4.55
N LYS A 97 12.13 0.02 -4.07
CA LYS A 97 13.20 0.78 -4.75
C LYS A 97 13.48 0.33 -6.17
N LYS A 98 13.06 -0.87 -6.56
CA LYS A 98 13.19 -1.38 -7.93
C LYS A 98 12.41 -0.54 -8.94
N TYR A 99 11.37 0.20 -8.51
CA TYR A 99 10.65 1.14 -9.38
C TYR A 99 11.51 2.30 -9.87
N LYS A 100 12.68 2.54 -9.23
CA LYS A 100 13.69 3.50 -9.74
C LYS A 100 14.44 2.96 -10.94
N THR A 101 14.36 1.66 -11.22
CA THR A 101 15.04 1.01 -12.33
C THR A 101 14.17 1.07 -13.59
N GLU A 102 14.77 1.44 -14.72
CA GLU A 102 14.09 1.46 -16.00
C GLU A 102 13.40 0.12 -16.30
N ASP A 103 12.21 0.20 -16.88
CA ASP A 103 11.35 -0.92 -17.28
C ASP A 103 10.76 -1.78 -16.15
N PHE A 104 11.13 -1.58 -14.87
CA PHE A 104 10.55 -2.39 -13.78
C PHE A 104 9.02 -2.22 -13.67
N TYR A 105 8.52 -1.00 -13.79
CA TYR A 105 7.10 -0.69 -13.71
C TYR A 105 6.26 -1.47 -14.71
N LYS A 106 6.77 -1.68 -15.92
CA LYS A 106 6.04 -2.33 -17.02
C LYS A 106 5.43 -3.68 -16.65
N ASP A 107 6.16 -4.49 -15.90
CA ASP A 107 5.74 -5.83 -15.48
C ASP A 107 5.25 -5.91 -14.03
N HIS A 108 5.24 -4.77 -13.31
CA HIS A 108 4.94 -4.70 -11.87
C HIS A 108 3.97 -3.55 -11.55
N GLN A 109 2.89 -3.45 -12.31
CA GLN A 109 1.94 -2.33 -12.18
C GLN A 109 0.88 -2.54 -11.10
N PHE A 110 0.63 -3.78 -10.68
CA PHE A 110 -0.58 -4.14 -9.93
C PHE A 110 -0.29 -4.82 -8.62
N PHE A 111 -1.12 -4.54 -7.62
CA PHE A 111 -1.19 -5.32 -6.39
C PHE A 111 -2.65 -5.44 -5.92
N THR A 112 -2.88 -6.37 -5.01
CA THR A 112 -4.19 -6.62 -4.41
C THR A 112 -4.09 -6.48 -2.90
N ILE A 113 -5.08 -5.83 -2.31
CA ILE A 113 -5.35 -5.82 -0.87
C ILE A 113 -6.52 -6.76 -0.60
N TYR A 114 -6.28 -7.78 0.21
CA TYR A 114 -7.33 -8.66 0.72
C TYR A 114 -7.78 -8.12 2.08
N ALA A 115 -9.03 -7.71 2.19
CA ALA A 115 -9.66 -7.30 3.43
C ALA A 115 -10.67 -8.39 3.89
N SER A 116 -11.46 -8.11 4.93
CA SER A 116 -12.35 -9.13 5.51
C SER A 116 -13.46 -9.61 4.55
N GLU A 117 -13.97 -8.72 3.71
CA GLU A 117 -15.12 -8.99 2.86
C GLU A 117 -14.87 -8.76 1.37
N CYS A 118 -13.82 -8.02 1.05
CA CYS A 118 -13.47 -7.66 -0.32
C CYS A 118 -11.98 -7.78 -0.57
N ALA A 119 -11.63 -8.12 -1.82
CA ALA A 119 -10.32 -7.89 -2.39
C ALA A 119 -10.37 -6.61 -3.24
N TYR A 120 -9.40 -5.71 -3.03
CA TYR A 120 -9.28 -4.45 -3.74
C TYR A 120 -8.08 -4.50 -4.68
N ARG A 121 -8.32 -4.22 -5.94
CA ARG A 121 -7.28 -4.18 -6.97
C ARG A 121 -6.75 -2.76 -7.15
N TYR A 122 -5.43 -2.63 -7.17
CA TYR A 122 -4.75 -1.34 -7.32
C TYR A 122 -3.79 -1.36 -8.51
N GLN A 123 -3.72 -0.22 -9.22
CA GLN A 123 -2.72 0.05 -10.24
C GLN A 123 -1.82 1.19 -9.79
N ILE A 124 -0.52 0.98 -9.81
CA ILE A 124 0.49 1.98 -9.47
C ILE A 124 0.50 3.08 -10.54
N PHE A 125 0.50 4.35 -10.11
CA PHE A 125 0.48 5.49 -11.02
C PHE A 125 1.60 6.50 -10.82
N ALA A 126 2.30 6.49 -9.68
CA ALA A 126 3.39 7.43 -9.39
C ALA A 126 4.35 6.86 -8.35
N TYR A 127 5.64 7.21 -8.45
CA TYR A 127 6.65 6.82 -7.47
C TYR A 127 7.83 7.78 -7.50
N TYR A 128 8.30 8.18 -6.31
CA TYR A 128 9.39 9.14 -6.12
C TYR A 128 9.89 9.17 -4.67
N ASP A 129 11.03 9.84 -4.45
CA ASP A 129 11.55 10.10 -3.11
C ASP A 129 10.98 11.39 -2.53
N VAL A 130 10.72 11.41 -1.23
CA VAL A 130 10.24 12.59 -0.49
C VAL A 130 10.96 12.72 0.86
N PRO A 131 11.03 13.95 1.42
CA PRO A 131 11.34 14.11 2.83
C PRO A 131 10.26 13.46 3.71
N GLU A 132 10.61 13.03 4.90
CA GLU A 132 9.63 12.45 5.84
C GLU A 132 8.57 13.45 6.32
N THR A 133 8.80 14.74 6.12
CA THR A 133 7.87 15.85 6.45
C THR A 133 7.02 16.29 5.25
N ASP A 134 7.05 15.57 4.14
CA ASP A 134 6.31 15.95 2.93
C ASP A 134 4.79 15.91 3.13
N GLU A 135 4.09 16.76 2.40
CA GLU A 135 2.61 16.80 2.39
C GLU A 135 1.94 15.51 1.89
N VAL A 136 2.70 14.61 1.25
CA VAL A 136 2.22 13.31 0.77
C VAL A 136 1.59 12.47 1.87
N TYR A 137 1.94 12.71 3.12
CA TYR A 137 1.39 12.00 4.29
C TYR A 137 0.06 12.55 4.81
N THR A 138 -0.52 13.52 4.11
CA THR A 138 -1.85 14.04 4.44
C THR A 138 -2.93 13.01 4.12
N VAL A 139 -3.83 12.80 5.06
CA VAL A 139 -5.02 11.93 4.93
C VAL A 139 -6.30 12.74 5.26
N GLY A 140 -7.46 12.11 5.15
CA GLY A 140 -8.74 12.76 5.49
C GLY A 140 -9.33 13.60 4.36
N PHE A 141 -9.01 13.25 3.12
CA PHE A 141 -9.56 13.93 1.95
C PHE A 141 -11.04 13.59 1.71
N ALA A 142 -11.77 14.59 1.21
CA ALA A 142 -13.04 14.43 0.53
C ALA A 142 -12.82 14.39 -1.00
N PRO A 143 -13.80 13.93 -1.80
CA PRO A 143 -13.68 13.91 -3.27
C PRO A 143 -13.91 15.30 -3.88
N ASP A 144 -12.98 16.21 -3.65
CA ASP A 144 -13.05 17.62 -4.03
C ASP A 144 -11.78 18.09 -4.79
N GLU A 145 -11.76 19.35 -5.14
CA GLU A 145 -10.64 19.96 -5.88
C GLU A 145 -9.32 19.95 -5.09
N THR A 146 -9.36 19.99 -3.77
CA THR A 146 -8.18 19.89 -2.92
C THR A 146 -7.52 18.53 -3.09
N PHE A 147 -8.30 17.48 -3.12
CA PHE A 147 -7.82 16.12 -3.39
C PHE A 147 -7.29 15.97 -4.82
N GLN A 148 -8.00 16.55 -5.81
CA GLN A 148 -7.51 16.53 -7.20
C GLN A 148 -6.14 17.18 -7.34
N LYS A 149 -5.93 18.33 -6.71
CA LYS A 149 -4.62 19.01 -6.71
C LYS A 149 -3.53 18.17 -6.04
N PHE A 150 -3.87 17.49 -4.97
CA PHE A 150 -2.97 16.57 -4.28
C PHE A 150 -2.54 15.41 -5.19
N ILE A 151 -3.48 14.80 -5.89
CA ILE A 151 -3.22 13.73 -6.88
C ILE A 151 -2.35 14.26 -8.03
N ASP A 152 -2.68 15.44 -8.56
CA ASP A 152 -1.93 16.03 -9.66
C ASP A 152 -0.47 16.30 -9.28
N LYS A 153 -0.21 16.73 -8.05
CA LYS A 153 1.16 16.89 -7.54
C LYS A 153 1.92 15.57 -7.46
N MET A 154 1.27 14.49 -7.03
CA MET A 154 1.88 13.15 -7.04
C MET A 154 2.33 12.76 -8.44
N LYS A 155 1.48 12.98 -9.44
CA LYS A 155 1.79 12.71 -10.85
C LYS A 155 2.96 13.54 -11.35
N GLN A 156 3.00 14.83 -11.01
CA GLN A 156 4.08 15.74 -11.42
C GLN A 156 5.43 15.35 -10.81
N LYS A 157 5.45 14.88 -9.57
CA LYS A 157 6.67 14.47 -8.88
C LYS A 157 7.17 13.09 -9.31
N SER A 158 6.33 12.27 -9.91
CA SER A 158 6.68 10.91 -10.30
C SER A 158 7.89 10.88 -11.23
N TYR A 159 8.80 9.92 -10.99
CA TYR A 159 9.97 9.72 -11.83
C TYR A 159 9.60 9.34 -13.27
N ASP A 160 8.49 8.63 -13.44
CA ASP A 160 7.96 8.29 -14.74
C ASP A 160 6.49 8.73 -14.85
N ASP A 161 6.10 9.12 -16.05
CA ASP A 161 4.69 9.32 -16.39
C ASP A 161 4.09 7.98 -16.81
N THR A 162 3.26 7.41 -15.93
CA THR A 162 2.65 6.11 -16.19
C THR A 162 1.43 6.17 -17.11
N GLY A 163 0.89 7.37 -17.36
CA GLY A 163 -0.32 7.56 -18.17
C GLY A 163 -1.62 7.05 -17.52
N VAL A 164 -1.56 6.59 -16.26
CA VAL A 164 -2.74 6.12 -15.54
C VAL A 164 -3.62 7.29 -15.14
N ASN A 165 -4.92 7.21 -15.47
CA ASN A 165 -5.88 8.24 -15.10
C ASN A 165 -6.32 8.07 -13.64
N VAL A 166 -6.22 9.15 -12.86
CA VAL A 166 -6.62 9.19 -11.46
C VAL A 166 -7.34 10.50 -11.19
N THR A 167 -8.51 10.42 -10.61
CA THR A 167 -9.35 11.58 -10.30
C THR A 167 -9.69 11.65 -8.81
N LYS A 168 -10.22 12.78 -8.37
CA LYS A 168 -10.69 13.00 -7.00
C LYS A 168 -11.77 12.02 -6.53
N ASP A 169 -12.44 11.33 -7.45
CA ASP A 169 -13.48 10.34 -7.14
C ASP A 169 -12.91 8.95 -6.90
N ASP A 170 -11.61 8.77 -7.11
CA ASP A 170 -10.93 7.50 -6.90
C ASP A 170 -10.41 7.36 -5.46
N HIS A 171 -10.28 6.12 -5.01
CA HIS A 171 -9.53 5.77 -3.81
C HIS A 171 -8.08 5.52 -4.19
N ILE A 172 -7.15 6.16 -3.48
CA ILE A 172 -5.72 5.96 -3.69
C ILE A 172 -5.05 5.38 -2.45
N MET A 173 -3.96 4.68 -2.67
CA MET A 173 -3.12 4.12 -1.62
C MET A 173 -1.67 4.54 -1.85
N THR A 174 -1.01 4.95 -0.78
CA THR A 174 0.43 5.21 -0.76
C THR A 174 1.13 4.13 0.02
N LEU A 175 2.15 3.53 -0.59
CA LEU A 175 3.09 2.63 0.08
C LEU A 175 4.35 3.44 0.36
N SER A 176 4.69 3.60 1.64
CA SER A 176 5.85 4.38 2.07
C SER A 176 6.89 3.50 2.71
N THR A 177 8.13 3.60 2.23
CA THR A 177 9.27 2.98 2.92
C THR A 177 9.70 3.82 4.10
N CYS A 178 10.13 3.17 5.17
CA CYS A 178 10.86 3.83 6.25
C CYS A 178 12.35 3.77 5.95
N SER A 179 12.95 4.93 5.69
CA SER A 179 14.39 5.06 5.45
C SER A 179 15.09 5.70 6.66
N THR A 180 16.31 5.29 6.92
CA THR A 180 17.14 5.84 8.01
C THR A 180 17.77 7.20 7.69
N THR A 181 17.66 7.68 6.46
CA THR A 181 18.36 8.85 5.94
C THR A 181 17.53 10.13 5.85
N GLY A 182 16.34 10.18 6.49
CA GLY A 182 15.42 11.32 6.42
C GLY A 182 14.65 11.45 5.10
N LYS A 183 14.91 10.55 4.14
CA LYS A 183 14.13 10.43 2.91
C LYS A 183 13.27 9.18 2.95
N ARG A 184 12.11 9.24 2.31
CA ARG A 184 11.18 8.13 2.12
C ARG A 184 11.01 7.89 0.63
N PHE A 185 10.84 6.65 0.23
CA PHE A 185 10.37 6.31 -1.10
C PHE A 185 8.89 5.98 -1.06
N VAL A 186 8.11 6.63 -1.90
CA VAL A 186 6.66 6.44 -1.96
C VAL A 186 6.24 5.87 -3.31
N VAL A 187 5.28 4.96 -3.26
CA VAL A 187 4.62 4.36 -4.43
C VAL A 187 3.14 4.58 -4.27
N HIS A 188 2.52 5.28 -5.21
CA HIS A 188 1.10 5.59 -5.18
C HIS A 188 0.35 4.74 -6.18
N ALA A 189 -0.81 4.24 -5.76
CA ALA A 189 -1.67 3.40 -6.58
C ALA A 189 -3.14 3.85 -6.49
N VAL A 190 -3.88 3.61 -7.55
CA VAL A 190 -5.31 3.88 -7.65
C VAL A 190 -6.08 2.56 -7.62
N ARG A 191 -7.17 2.52 -6.85
CA ARG A 191 -8.09 1.38 -6.85
C ARG A 191 -8.82 1.30 -8.18
N ILE A 192 -8.69 0.18 -8.87
CA ILE A 192 -9.28 -0.05 -10.20
C ILE A 192 -10.39 -1.09 -10.18
N GLY A 193 -10.61 -1.77 -9.07
CA GLY A 193 -11.67 -2.76 -8.94
C GLY A 193 -11.77 -3.33 -7.54
N GLU A 194 -12.89 -3.98 -7.28
CA GLU A 194 -13.16 -4.70 -6.05
C GLU A 194 -13.88 -6.00 -6.35
N HIS A 195 -13.63 -7.00 -5.54
CA HIS A 195 -14.23 -8.32 -5.65
C HIS A 195 -14.64 -8.82 -4.27
N ALA A 196 -15.94 -9.09 -4.11
CA ALA A 196 -16.45 -9.67 -2.86
C ALA A 196 -15.84 -11.06 -2.66
N LEU A 197 -15.32 -11.32 -1.47
CA LEU A 197 -14.79 -12.62 -1.09
C LEU A 197 -15.96 -13.52 -0.66
N GLU A 198 -16.05 -14.69 -1.27
CA GLU A 198 -16.99 -15.73 -0.84
C GLU A 198 -16.48 -16.35 0.46
N LYS A 199 -17.38 -16.43 1.46
CA LYS A 199 -17.10 -17.07 2.74
C LYS A 199 -17.16 -18.60 2.61
#